data_c24dce415fe5cb24e08c9240ca010cab
#
_entry.id   c24dce415fe5cb24e08c9240ca010cab
#
_cell.length_a   1.000
_cell.length_b   1.000
_cell.length_c   1.000
_cell.angle_alpha   90.00
_cell.angle_beta   90.00
_cell.angle_gamma   90.00
#
_symmetry.space_group_name_H-M   'P 1'
#
loop_
_entity.id
_entity.type
_entity.pdbx_description
1 polymer ?
#
loop_
_entity_poly.entity_id
_entity_poly.type
_entity_poly.pdbx_seq_one_letter_code
_entity_poly.pdbx_strand_id
1 'polypeptide(L)'
;DGFDRDLTQEQKDAFRAEGRLPVLRMRMPEEDITFTDLVRGPITFKAGSVPDYVVVRAGGEPLYTLVNPVDDAAMGITHVLRGEDLLSSTPRQVVLYRALMDIGRARVVPEFGHLPYVMGEGNRKLSKRDPQSNLLIHRYRGMIPEGLLNYLALLGWSLSADRDVF
;
A
#
# COMPACT_ATOMS: atom_id res chain seq x y z
N ASP A 1 7.40 18.39 2.25
CA ASP A 1 7.43 19.82 2.56
C ASP A 1 7.05 20.58 1.32
N GLY A 2 6.54 20.54 0.34
CA GLY A 2 6.04 21.36 -0.78
C GLY A 2 6.95 22.49 -1.28
N PHE A 3 8.23 22.51 -0.87
CA PHE A 3 9.16 23.57 -1.24
C PHE A 3 9.24 23.82 -2.76
N ASP A 4 9.17 22.74 -3.56
CA ASP A 4 9.31 22.83 -5.02
C ASP A 4 7.95 23.07 -5.74
N ARG A 5 6.84 23.24 -5.01
CA ARG A 5 5.49 23.40 -5.62
C ARG A 5 5.40 24.69 -6.44
N ASP A 6 6.03 25.74 -5.98
CA ASP A 6 5.87 27.10 -6.50
C ASP A 6 7.10 27.61 -7.28
N LEU A 7 7.98 26.69 -7.69
CA LEU A 7 9.14 27.04 -8.53
C LEU A 7 8.67 27.62 -9.87
N THR A 8 9.23 28.80 -10.20
CA THR A 8 9.01 29.41 -11.49
C THR A 8 9.68 28.62 -12.62
N GLN A 9 9.27 28.85 -13.87
CA GLN A 9 9.91 28.20 -15.01
C GLN A 9 11.41 28.55 -15.09
N GLU A 10 11.76 29.80 -14.82
CA GLU A 10 13.15 30.29 -14.80
C GLU A 10 14.02 29.53 -13.77
N GLN A 11 13.48 29.32 -12.54
CA GLN A 11 14.16 28.50 -11.51
C GLN A 11 14.35 27.05 -11.96
N LYS A 12 13.32 26.46 -12.58
CA LYS A 12 13.40 25.10 -13.13
C LYS A 12 14.45 24.97 -14.22
N ASP A 13 14.56 25.98 -15.08
CA ASP A 13 15.54 26.00 -16.18
C ASP A 13 16.95 26.23 -15.66
N ALA A 14 17.13 27.05 -14.64
CA ALA A 14 18.41 27.22 -13.93
C ALA A 14 18.89 25.90 -13.32
N PHE A 15 18.01 25.15 -12.63
CA PHE A 15 18.36 23.83 -12.10
C PHE A 15 18.72 22.81 -13.18
N ARG A 16 18.04 22.84 -14.31
CA ARG A 16 18.41 22.00 -15.47
C ARG A 16 19.78 22.37 -16.03
N ALA A 17 20.08 23.67 -16.12
CA ALA A 17 21.38 24.14 -16.58
C ALA A 17 22.53 23.73 -15.64
N GLU A 18 22.24 23.58 -14.32
CA GLU A 18 23.16 23.02 -13.34
C GLU A 18 23.30 21.47 -13.44
N GLY A 19 22.61 20.84 -14.38
CA GLY A 19 22.64 19.37 -14.55
C GLY A 19 21.76 18.61 -13.55
N ARG A 20 20.88 19.28 -12.80
CA ARG A 20 19.95 18.61 -11.90
C ARG A 20 18.86 17.90 -12.71
N LEU A 21 18.64 16.63 -12.42
CA LEU A 21 17.55 15.86 -12.99
C LEU A 21 16.30 15.97 -12.13
N PRO A 22 15.14 16.30 -12.73
CA PRO A 22 13.90 16.42 -11.97
C PRO A 22 13.38 15.06 -11.51
N VAL A 23 12.74 15.03 -10.34
CA VAL A 23 11.89 13.95 -9.90
C VAL A 23 10.43 14.36 -10.10
N LEU A 24 9.55 13.41 -10.38
CA LEU A 24 8.11 13.67 -10.35
C LEU A 24 7.55 13.35 -8.97
N ARG A 25 6.77 14.28 -8.43
CA ARG A 25 6.08 14.11 -7.16
C ARG A 25 4.57 14.18 -7.36
N MET A 26 3.85 13.34 -6.65
CA MET A 26 2.41 13.49 -6.48
C MET A 26 2.15 14.62 -5.50
N ARG A 27 1.34 15.60 -5.91
CA ARG A 27 0.88 16.67 -5.02
C ARG A 27 -0.26 16.13 -4.16
N MET A 28 -0.09 16.19 -2.86
CA MET A 28 -1.14 15.80 -1.92
C MET A 28 -2.11 16.95 -1.69
N PRO A 29 -3.41 16.66 -1.53
CA PRO A 29 -4.41 17.68 -1.23
C PRO A 29 -4.21 18.27 0.16
N GLU A 30 -4.75 19.49 0.36
CA GLU A 30 -4.73 20.21 1.64
C GLU A 30 -6.00 19.95 2.46
N GLU A 31 -6.65 18.83 2.24
CA GLU A 31 -7.83 18.36 2.94
C GLU A 31 -7.61 17.02 3.63
N ASP A 32 -8.50 16.67 4.55
CA ASP A 32 -8.50 15.36 5.19
C ASP A 32 -8.74 14.25 4.17
N ILE A 33 -7.97 13.17 4.24
CA ILE A 33 -8.13 12.01 3.38
C ILE A 33 -8.78 10.91 4.21
N THR A 34 -10.05 10.63 3.93
CA THR A 34 -10.82 9.59 4.61
C THR A 34 -11.14 8.45 3.66
N PHE A 35 -11.02 7.23 4.16
CA PHE A 35 -11.50 6.00 3.53
C PHE A 35 -11.98 5.02 4.58
N THR A 36 -12.81 4.06 4.18
CA THR A 36 -13.23 2.96 5.05
C THR A 36 -12.38 1.74 4.76
N ASP A 37 -11.69 1.25 5.77
CA ASP A 37 -10.93 0.00 5.70
C ASP A 37 -11.84 -1.17 6.07
N LEU A 38 -11.81 -2.25 5.31
CA LEU A 38 -12.68 -3.43 5.51
C LEU A 38 -12.44 -4.15 6.84
N VAL A 39 -11.24 -4.00 7.40
CA VAL A 39 -10.85 -4.64 8.67
C VAL A 39 -10.88 -3.65 9.83
N ARG A 40 -10.43 -2.42 9.60
CA ARG A 40 -10.20 -1.40 10.63
C ARG A 40 -11.30 -0.34 10.73
N GLY A 41 -12.27 -0.35 9.80
CA GLY A 41 -13.32 0.66 9.74
C GLY A 41 -12.83 2.01 9.19
N PRO A 42 -13.51 3.11 9.51
CA PRO A 42 -13.19 4.43 8.97
C PRO A 42 -11.85 4.95 9.49
N ILE A 43 -11.00 5.40 8.58
CA ILE A 43 -9.67 5.95 8.86
C ILE A 43 -9.56 7.32 8.20
N THR A 44 -9.08 8.30 8.96
CA THR A 44 -8.86 9.67 8.47
C THR A 44 -7.42 10.10 8.69
N PHE A 45 -6.76 10.50 7.63
CA PHE A 45 -5.47 11.20 7.65
C PHE A 45 -5.71 12.70 7.55
N LYS A 46 -5.28 13.43 8.55
CA LYS A 46 -5.50 14.89 8.61
C LYS A 46 -4.73 15.63 7.51
N ALA A 47 -5.30 16.74 7.07
CA ALA A 47 -4.66 17.65 6.13
C ALA A 47 -3.20 17.92 6.54
N GLY A 48 -2.28 17.87 5.59
CA GLY A 48 -0.85 18.07 5.80
C GLY A 48 -0.09 16.93 6.50
N SER A 49 -0.78 15.88 7.00
CA SER A 49 -0.10 14.74 7.64
C SER A 49 0.62 13.82 6.65
N VAL A 50 0.22 13.85 5.38
CA VAL A 50 0.83 13.05 4.30
C VAL A 50 1.49 14.02 3.32
N PRO A 51 2.83 14.12 3.29
CA PRO A 51 3.54 15.03 2.40
C PRO A 51 3.53 14.54 0.95
N ASP A 52 3.81 15.47 0.02
CA ASP A 52 4.10 15.15 -1.37
C ASP A 52 5.18 14.07 -1.47
N TYR A 53 4.97 13.08 -2.31
CA TYR A 53 5.87 11.94 -2.41
C TYR A 53 6.36 11.71 -3.84
N VAL A 54 7.58 11.21 -3.98
CA VAL A 54 8.17 10.91 -5.27
C VAL A 54 7.44 9.72 -5.91
N VAL A 55 7.03 9.88 -7.15
CA VAL A 55 6.40 8.82 -7.96
C VAL A 55 7.31 8.34 -9.09
N VAL A 56 8.21 9.23 -9.60
CA VAL A 56 9.23 8.88 -10.58
C VAL A 56 10.56 9.49 -10.15
N ARG A 57 11.62 8.68 -10.17
CA ARG A 57 12.99 9.12 -9.84
C ARG A 57 13.57 9.99 -10.94
N ALA A 58 14.68 10.65 -10.62
CA ALA A 58 15.43 11.48 -11.56
C ALA A 58 15.90 10.74 -12.84
N GLY A 59 16.13 9.45 -12.76
CA GLY A 59 16.45 8.57 -13.90
C GLY A 59 15.26 8.16 -14.77
N GLY A 60 14.04 8.57 -14.39
CA GLY A 60 12.82 8.20 -15.11
C GLY A 60 12.16 6.90 -14.61
N GLU A 61 12.77 6.19 -13.64
CA GLU A 61 12.19 4.96 -13.10
C GLU A 61 10.98 5.27 -12.21
N PRO A 62 9.81 4.67 -12.49
CA PRO A 62 8.65 4.81 -11.64
C PRO A 62 8.84 4.02 -10.33
N LEU A 63 8.30 4.56 -9.23
CA LEU A 63 8.33 3.89 -7.94
C LEU A 63 7.08 3.01 -7.75
N TYR A 64 7.19 2.03 -6.85
CA TYR A 64 6.10 1.13 -6.46
C TYR A 64 4.80 1.89 -6.15
N THR A 65 4.90 3.03 -5.48
CA THR A 65 3.75 3.87 -5.12
C THR A 65 2.96 4.43 -6.31
N LEU A 66 3.56 4.48 -7.50
CA LEU A 66 2.89 4.80 -8.76
C LEU A 66 2.49 3.53 -9.51
N VAL A 67 3.43 2.59 -9.66
CA VAL A 67 3.25 1.40 -10.50
C VAL A 67 2.09 0.54 -10.00
N ASN A 68 2.06 0.24 -8.70
CA ASN A 68 1.04 -0.65 -8.14
C ASN A 68 -0.40 -0.12 -8.37
N PRO A 69 -0.77 1.13 -8.05
CA PRO A 69 -2.11 1.62 -8.34
C PRO A 69 -2.46 1.70 -9.84
N VAL A 70 -1.46 1.95 -10.70
CA VAL A 70 -1.68 1.98 -12.15
C VAL A 70 -1.97 0.58 -12.68
N ASP A 71 -1.20 -0.42 -12.26
CA ASP A 71 -1.39 -1.82 -12.66
C ASP A 71 -2.72 -2.36 -12.12
N ASP A 72 -3.03 -2.10 -10.85
CA ASP A 72 -4.30 -2.48 -10.24
C ASP A 72 -5.50 -1.86 -10.98
N ALA A 73 -5.42 -0.58 -11.33
CA ALA A 73 -6.45 0.09 -12.10
C ALA A 73 -6.61 -0.51 -13.50
N ALA A 74 -5.51 -0.81 -14.19
CA ALA A 74 -5.51 -1.42 -15.52
C ALA A 74 -6.08 -2.85 -15.50
N MET A 75 -5.82 -3.59 -14.42
CA MET A 75 -6.33 -4.95 -14.20
C MET A 75 -7.76 -4.98 -13.66
N GLY A 76 -8.33 -3.84 -13.26
CA GLY A 76 -9.68 -3.75 -12.70
C GLY A 76 -9.78 -4.32 -11.29
N ILE A 77 -8.72 -4.23 -10.49
CA ILE A 77 -8.70 -4.67 -9.10
C ILE A 77 -9.71 -3.85 -8.29
N THR A 78 -10.58 -4.52 -7.56
CA THR A 78 -11.64 -3.91 -6.76
C THR A 78 -11.36 -3.92 -5.26
N HIS A 79 -10.51 -4.84 -4.79
CA HIS A 79 -10.18 -5.02 -3.37
C HIS A 79 -8.68 -5.19 -3.21
N VAL A 80 -8.09 -4.44 -2.27
CA VAL A 80 -6.67 -4.52 -1.92
C VAL A 80 -6.56 -4.99 -0.46
N LEU A 81 -6.37 -6.30 -0.28
CA LEU A 81 -6.18 -6.92 1.03
C LEU A 81 -4.70 -7.17 1.28
N ARG A 82 -4.14 -6.59 2.34
CA ARG A 82 -2.70 -6.62 2.58
C ARG A 82 -2.34 -6.43 4.06
N GLY A 83 -1.07 -6.56 4.40
CA GLY A 83 -0.57 -6.31 5.74
C GLY A 83 -0.66 -4.83 6.14
N GLU A 84 -0.88 -4.56 7.40
CA GLU A 84 -1.01 -3.20 7.97
C GLU A 84 0.25 -2.34 7.85
N ASP A 85 1.40 -2.90 7.52
CA ASP A 85 2.62 -2.17 7.21
C ASP A 85 2.47 -1.23 6.00
N LEU A 86 1.49 -1.49 5.14
CA LEU A 86 1.16 -0.65 3.99
C LEU A 86 0.00 0.33 4.25
N LEU A 87 -0.57 0.36 5.45
CA LEU A 87 -1.66 1.26 5.79
C LEU A 87 -1.30 2.74 5.57
N SER A 88 -0.10 3.15 5.96
CA SER A 88 0.38 4.52 5.76
C SER A 88 0.58 4.92 4.29
N SER A 89 0.59 3.95 3.38
CA SER A 89 0.65 4.20 1.93
C SER A 89 -0.73 4.42 1.32
N THR A 90 -1.79 3.97 1.98
CA THR A 90 -3.16 4.01 1.45
C THR A 90 -3.67 5.41 1.12
N PRO A 91 -3.48 6.45 1.95
CA PRO A 91 -3.93 7.79 1.60
C PRO A 91 -3.28 8.32 0.31
N ARG A 92 -2.01 7.97 0.06
CA ARG A 92 -1.30 8.32 -1.18
C ARG A 92 -1.93 7.62 -2.38
N GLN A 93 -2.28 6.35 -2.24
CA GLN A 93 -2.91 5.57 -3.29
C GLN A 93 -4.33 6.03 -3.57
N VAL A 94 -5.12 6.35 -2.53
CA VAL A 94 -6.48 6.91 -2.70
C VAL A 94 -6.44 8.19 -3.54
N VAL A 95 -5.52 9.11 -3.24
CA VAL A 95 -5.36 10.36 -4.03
C VAL A 95 -4.94 10.06 -5.46
N LEU A 96 -4.02 9.11 -5.66
CA LEU A 96 -3.59 8.71 -6.99
C LEU A 96 -4.72 8.05 -7.79
N TYR A 97 -5.52 7.16 -7.18
CA TYR A 97 -6.70 6.57 -7.86
C TYR A 97 -7.71 7.64 -8.28
N ARG A 98 -7.98 8.63 -7.42
CA ARG A 98 -8.86 9.75 -7.78
C ARG A 98 -8.32 10.50 -9.02
N ALA A 99 -7.03 10.82 -9.04
CA ALA A 99 -6.39 11.43 -10.20
C ALA A 99 -6.43 10.54 -11.46
N LEU A 100 -6.27 9.21 -11.31
CA LEU A 100 -6.42 8.26 -12.42
C LEU A 100 -7.86 8.20 -12.92
N MET A 101 -8.86 8.34 -12.04
CA MET A 101 -10.27 8.43 -12.44
C MET A 101 -10.54 9.71 -13.22
N ASP A 102 -10.00 10.86 -12.79
CA ASP A 102 -10.17 12.16 -13.46
C ASP A 102 -9.66 12.13 -14.91
N ILE A 103 -8.63 11.35 -15.18
CA ILE A 103 -8.08 11.15 -16.53
C ILE A 103 -8.60 9.90 -17.25
N GLY A 104 -9.62 9.24 -16.70
CA GLY A 104 -10.27 8.07 -17.30
C GLY A 104 -9.40 6.79 -17.33
N ARG A 105 -8.39 6.68 -16.44
CA ARG A 105 -7.49 5.52 -16.33
C ARG A 105 -7.83 4.59 -15.19
N ALA A 106 -8.69 4.98 -14.27
CA ALA A 106 -9.30 4.11 -13.27
C ALA A 106 -10.82 4.27 -13.30
N ARG A 107 -11.56 3.24 -12.91
CA ARG A 107 -13.03 3.28 -12.83
C ARG A 107 -13.51 3.55 -11.41
N VAL A 108 -12.77 3.05 -10.43
CA VAL A 108 -13.09 3.14 -9.00
C VAL A 108 -11.81 3.27 -8.19
N VAL A 109 -11.94 3.79 -6.98
CA VAL A 109 -10.93 3.58 -5.93
C VAL A 109 -11.21 2.19 -5.34
N PRO A 110 -10.24 1.26 -5.27
CA PRO A 110 -10.45 -0.05 -4.66
C PRO A 110 -10.84 0.08 -3.18
N GLU A 111 -11.54 -0.92 -2.67
CA GLU A 111 -11.71 -1.11 -1.24
C GLU A 111 -10.42 -1.65 -0.62
N PHE A 112 -10.03 -1.12 0.54
CA PHE A 112 -8.81 -1.52 1.22
C PHE A 112 -9.13 -2.32 2.47
N GLY A 113 -8.35 -3.36 2.76
CA GLY A 113 -8.41 -4.09 4.01
C GLY A 113 -6.99 -4.37 4.52
N HIS A 114 -6.67 -3.87 5.72
CA HIS A 114 -5.35 -4.02 6.30
C HIS A 114 -5.38 -5.00 7.47
N LEU A 115 -4.82 -6.18 7.21
CA LEU A 115 -4.72 -7.27 8.18
C LEU A 115 -3.57 -7.03 9.17
N PRO A 116 -3.73 -7.42 10.44
CA PRO A 116 -2.68 -7.32 11.43
C PRO A 116 -1.46 -8.16 11.03
N TYR A 117 -0.33 -7.86 11.65
CA TYR A 117 0.88 -8.65 11.47
C TYR A 117 0.70 -10.08 11.99
N VAL A 118 1.26 -11.05 11.26
CA VAL A 118 1.51 -12.38 11.83
C VAL A 118 2.69 -12.27 12.77
N MET A 119 2.45 -12.59 14.04
CA MET A 119 3.44 -12.50 15.10
C MET A 119 4.16 -13.84 15.28
N GLY A 120 5.45 -13.79 15.51
CA GLY A 120 6.26 -14.92 15.94
C GLY A 120 6.39 -14.96 17.47
N GLU A 121 7.32 -15.75 17.96
CA GLU A 121 7.62 -15.83 19.38
C GLU A 121 8.05 -14.47 19.96
N GLY A 122 7.64 -14.18 21.19
CA GLY A 122 8.01 -12.97 21.92
C GLY A 122 7.44 -11.66 21.34
N ASN A 123 6.25 -11.69 20.76
CA ASN A 123 5.59 -10.50 20.16
C ASN A 123 6.41 -9.80 19.07
N ARG A 124 7.27 -10.52 18.39
CA ARG A 124 8.03 -10.02 17.25
C ARG A 124 7.30 -10.31 15.95
N LYS A 125 7.23 -9.32 15.03
CA LYS A 125 6.71 -9.56 13.68
C LYS A 125 7.47 -10.73 13.03
N LEU A 126 6.75 -11.70 12.48
CA LEU A 126 7.34 -12.81 11.74
C LEU A 126 8.07 -12.27 10.51
N SER A 127 9.35 -12.61 10.38
CA SER A 127 10.19 -12.17 9.28
C SER A 127 10.29 -13.26 8.21
N LYS A 128 10.34 -12.88 6.93
CA LYS A 128 10.67 -13.82 5.83
C LYS A 128 12.03 -14.51 6.00
N ARG A 129 12.89 -13.97 6.87
CA ARG A 129 14.21 -14.53 7.19
C ARG A 129 14.17 -15.55 8.32
N ASP A 130 13.05 -15.64 9.05
CA ASP A 130 12.90 -16.64 10.11
C ASP A 130 12.71 -18.01 9.46
N PRO A 131 13.51 -19.03 9.82
CA PRO A 131 13.40 -20.36 9.22
C PRO A 131 12.00 -20.94 9.35
N GLN A 132 11.29 -20.62 10.45
CA GLN A 132 9.92 -21.09 10.71
C GLN A 132 8.86 -20.44 9.81
N SER A 133 9.17 -19.33 9.13
CA SER A 133 8.26 -18.70 8.17
C SER A 133 8.27 -19.39 6.79
N ASN A 134 9.18 -20.33 6.57
CA ASN A 134 9.24 -21.07 5.32
C ASN A 134 8.10 -22.09 5.23
N LEU A 135 7.22 -21.92 4.23
CA LEU A 135 6.06 -22.78 4.01
C LEU A 135 6.43 -24.27 3.92
N LEU A 136 7.56 -24.60 3.29
CA LEU A 136 7.98 -25.99 3.08
C LEU A 136 8.39 -26.70 4.38
N ILE A 137 8.77 -25.98 5.43
CA ILE A 137 9.06 -26.56 6.73
C ILE A 137 7.86 -27.27 7.33
N HIS A 138 6.65 -26.73 7.13
CA HIS A 138 5.41 -27.32 7.61
C HIS A 138 5.13 -28.66 6.93
N ARG A 139 5.45 -28.78 5.63
CA ARG A 139 5.37 -30.04 4.89
C ARG A 139 6.33 -31.10 5.48
N TYR A 140 7.58 -30.70 5.78
CA TYR A 140 8.55 -31.63 6.40
C TYR A 140 8.15 -32.06 7.82
N ARG A 141 7.37 -31.22 8.52
CA ARG A 141 6.81 -31.55 9.84
C ARG A 141 5.53 -32.40 9.76
N GLY A 142 5.11 -32.79 8.56
CA GLY A 142 3.94 -33.65 8.36
C GLY A 142 2.59 -32.93 8.37
N MET A 143 2.57 -31.60 8.28
CA MET A 143 1.31 -30.86 8.13
C MET A 143 0.72 -31.14 6.75
N ILE A 144 -0.57 -31.45 6.72
CA ILE A 144 -1.34 -31.54 5.47
C ILE A 144 -1.71 -30.14 4.99
N PRO A 145 -1.79 -29.90 3.65
CA PRO A 145 -2.09 -28.58 3.09
C PRO A 145 -3.39 -27.99 3.61
N GLU A 146 -4.45 -28.79 3.73
CA GLU A 146 -5.76 -28.36 4.21
C GLU A 146 -5.71 -27.87 5.65
N GLY A 147 -5.01 -28.60 6.52
CA GLY A 147 -4.83 -28.20 7.92
C GLY A 147 -4.03 -26.90 8.05
N LEU A 148 -2.97 -26.73 7.25
CA LEU A 148 -2.20 -25.49 7.23
C LEU A 148 -3.04 -24.32 6.70
N LEU A 149 -3.81 -24.51 5.64
CA LEU A 149 -4.70 -23.50 5.07
C LEU A 149 -5.76 -23.05 6.08
N ASN A 150 -6.41 -24.01 6.74
CA ASN A 150 -7.38 -23.74 7.81
C ASN A 150 -6.76 -22.93 8.95
N TYR A 151 -5.57 -23.33 9.41
CA TYR A 151 -4.85 -22.58 10.46
C TYR A 151 -4.51 -21.15 10.04
N LEU A 152 -3.98 -20.97 8.82
CA LEU A 152 -3.62 -19.65 8.31
C LEU A 152 -4.84 -18.74 8.16
N ALA A 153 -5.99 -19.28 7.74
CA ALA A 153 -7.23 -18.52 7.65
C ALA A 153 -7.67 -17.98 9.02
N LEU A 154 -7.56 -18.76 10.07
CA LEU A 154 -7.94 -18.35 11.44
C LEU A 154 -7.09 -17.21 12.01
N LEU A 155 -5.94 -16.89 11.42
CA LEU A 155 -5.11 -15.76 11.87
C LEU A 155 -5.74 -14.38 11.62
N GLY A 156 -6.75 -14.30 10.76
CA GLY A 156 -7.40 -13.02 10.47
C GLY A 156 -8.88 -13.14 10.09
N TRP A 157 -9.40 -14.37 10.06
CA TRP A 157 -10.76 -14.65 9.64
C TRP A 157 -11.31 -15.87 10.39
N SER A 158 -12.63 -15.95 10.54
CA SER A 158 -13.33 -17.13 11.04
C SER A 158 -14.67 -17.29 10.32
N LEU A 159 -15.10 -18.50 10.14
CA LEU A 159 -16.42 -18.79 9.54
C LEU A 159 -17.54 -18.42 10.52
N SER A 160 -17.36 -18.75 11.79
CA SER A 160 -18.23 -18.38 12.92
C SER A 160 -17.43 -18.47 14.22
N ALA A 161 -17.96 -17.88 15.30
CA ALA A 161 -17.25 -17.81 16.58
C ALA A 161 -17.02 -19.19 17.25
N ASP A 162 -17.75 -20.20 16.83
CA ASP A 162 -17.76 -21.56 17.40
C ASP A 162 -17.22 -22.63 16.44
N ARG A 163 -16.66 -22.23 15.28
CA ARG A 163 -16.18 -23.16 14.27
C ARG A 163 -14.78 -22.85 13.80
N ASP A 164 -13.82 -23.63 14.28
CA ASP A 164 -12.39 -23.51 13.98
C ASP A 164 -11.92 -24.42 12.83
N VAL A 165 -12.77 -25.34 12.36
CA VAL A 165 -12.45 -26.25 11.26
C VAL A 165 -13.48 -26.11 10.15
N PHE A 166 -12.99 -25.89 8.93
CA PHE A 166 -13.82 -25.70 7.73
C PHE A 166 -13.11 -26.13 6.45
#